data_23cfa7353391a946bac3b68fee570935
#
_entry.id   23cfa7353391a946bac3b68fee570935
#
_cell.length_a   1.000
_cell.length_b   1.000
_cell.length_c   1.000
_cell.angle_alpha   90.00
_cell.angle_beta   90.00
_cell.angle_gamma   90.00
#
_symmetry.space_group_name_H-M   'P 1'
#
loop_
_entity.id
_entity.type
_entity.pdbx_description
1 polymer ?
#
loop_
_entity_poly.entity_id
_entity_poly.type
_entity_poly.pdbx_seq_one_letter_code
_entity_poly.pdbx_strand_id
1 'polypeptide(L)'
;MQELPYKRTDRVGQQIREILGQITLKHIDLSHLGFITFTEVNVSPDLRSAKIFYSVINPKYSKDELQAAMNDLRKAFRKYIGPELKIKNIPKLKFYFDESQEYSEKIDKLLKDLKNIT
;
A
#
# COMPACT_ATOMS: atom_id res chain seq x y z
N MET A 1 -27.96 7.39 14.72
CA MET A 1 -27.10 6.29 15.04
C MET A 1 -25.68 6.73 15.30
N GLN A 2 -25.08 6.12 16.23
CA GLN A 2 -23.73 6.42 16.63
C GLN A 2 -22.73 5.68 15.77
N GLU A 3 -21.85 6.41 15.11
CA GLU A 3 -20.72 5.77 14.49
C GLU A 3 -19.70 5.44 15.55
N LEU A 4 -19.23 4.21 15.50
CA LEU A 4 -18.16 3.81 16.39
C LEU A 4 -16.86 4.50 15.99
N PRO A 5 -16.02 4.86 16.95
CA PRO A 5 -14.69 5.34 16.64
C PRO A 5 -13.93 4.28 15.87
N TYR A 6 -12.78 4.65 15.29
CA TYR A 6 -11.95 3.72 14.56
C TYR A 6 -11.73 2.45 15.34
N LYS A 7 -11.96 1.31 14.69
CA LYS A 7 -11.59 0.02 15.26
C LYS A 7 -10.09 -0.02 15.45
N ARG A 8 -9.64 -0.86 16.37
CA ARG A 8 -8.21 -1.04 16.61
C ARG A 8 -7.47 -1.42 15.34
N THR A 9 -8.09 -2.29 14.52
CA THR A 9 -7.50 -2.71 13.24
C THR A 9 -7.33 -1.53 12.28
N ASP A 10 -8.27 -0.59 12.27
CA ASP A 10 -8.18 0.60 11.41
C ASP A 10 -7.04 1.51 11.85
N ARG A 11 -6.88 1.69 13.16
CA ARG A 11 -5.78 2.50 13.71
C ARG A 11 -4.41 1.89 13.40
N VAL A 12 -4.29 0.59 13.62
CA VAL A 12 -3.04 -0.12 13.33
C VAL A 12 -2.74 -0.06 11.84
N GLY A 13 -3.75 -0.29 10.99
CA GLY A 13 -3.59 -0.21 9.54
C GLY A 13 -3.12 1.16 9.08
N GLN A 14 -3.70 2.22 9.64
CA GLN A 14 -3.31 3.58 9.30
C GLN A 14 -1.88 3.89 9.77
N GLN A 15 -1.51 3.44 10.96
CA GLN A 15 -0.14 3.58 11.45
C GLN A 15 0.85 2.87 10.53
N ILE A 16 0.54 1.64 10.12
CA ILE A 16 1.40 0.89 9.22
C ILE A 16 1.55 1.64 7.90
N ARG A 17 0.47 2.17 7.35
CA ARG A 17 0.51 2.92 6.10
C ARG A 17 1.46 4.11 6.19
N GLU A 18 1.37 4.88 7.27
CA GLU A 18 2.23 6.03 7.49
C GLU A 18 3.69 5.61 7.66
N ILE A 19 3.93 4.56 8.41
CA ILE A 19 5.28 4.03 8.63
C ILE A 19 5.88 3.55 7.31
N LEU A 20 5.10 2.84 6.48
CA LEU A 20 5.56 2.39 5.17
C LEU A 20 5.99 3.56 4.29
N GLY A 21 5.22 4.65 4.29
CA GLY A 21 5.58 5.86 3.57
C GLY A 21 6.92 6.43 4.04
N GLN A 22 7.15 6.46 5.34
CA GLN A 22 8.42 6.92 5.89
C GLN A 22 9.58 6.00 5.54
N ILE A 23 9.34 4.69 5.56
CA ILE A 23 10.38 3.71 5.21
C ILE A 23 10.84 3.89 3.78
N THR A 24 9.93 4.12 2.85
CA THR A 24 10.30 4.31 1.44
C THR A 24 11.04 5.61 1.18
N LEU A 25 10.85 6.60 2.05
CA LEU A 25 11.62 7.85 1.96
C LEU A 25 13.02 7.73 2.54
N LYS A 26 13.20 6.91 3.57
CA LYS A 26 14.44 6.90 4.37
C LYS A 26 15.29 5.65 4.22
N HIS A 27 14.68 4.50 3.98
CA HIS A 27 15.39 3.22 4.11
C HIS A 27 15.30 2.31 2.90
N ILE A 28 14.16 2.26 2.22
CA ILE A 28 13.95 1.35 1.09
C ILE A 28 13.55 2.17 -0.13
N ASP A 29 14.45 2.23 -1.10
CA ASP A 29 14.20 2.96 -2.34
C ASP A 29 13.45 2.05 -3.33
N LEU A 30 12.24 2.46 -3.72
CA LEU A 30 11.42 1.74 -4.68
C LEU A 30 11.39 2.40 -6.05
N SER A 31 12.18 3.44 -6.27
CA SER A 31 12.13 4.23 -7.50
C SER A 31 12.43 3.41 -8.76
N HIS A 32 13.20 2.34 -8.63
CA HIS A 32 13.49 1.45 -9.75
C HIS A 32 12.26 0.65 -10.22
N LEU A 33 11.22 0.58 -9.41
CA LEU A 33 9.97 -0.10 -9.76
C LEU A 33 8.95 0.85 -10.39
N GLY A 34 9.09 2.14 -10.14
CA GLY A 34 8.14 3.17 -10.51
C GLY A 34 7.83 4.03 -9.31
N PHE A 35 6.83 4.89 -9.41
CA PHE A 35 6.40 5.71 -8.28
C PHE A 35 5.33 4.93 -7.50
N ILE A 36 5.72 4.39 -6.35
CA ILE A 36 4.86 3.54 -5.53
C ILE A 36 4.14 4.37 -4.48
N THR A 37 2.83 4.15 -4.36
CA THR A 37 2.01 4.75 -3.30
C THR A 37 1.26 3.64 -2.58
N PHE A 38 1.30 3.63 -1.26
CA PHE A 38 0.51 2.70 -0.46
C PHE A 38 -0.89 3.27 -0.28
N THR A 39 -1.88 2.59 -0.84
CA THR A 39 -3.25 3.11 -0.90
C THR A 39 -4.09 2.68 0.28
N GLU A 40 -3.90 1.46 0.77
CA GLU A 40 -4.71 0.92 1.85
C GLU A 40 -3.96 -0.17 2.60
N VAL A 41 -4.22 -0.29 3.89
CA VAL A 41 -3.69 -1.37 4.72
C VAL A 41 -4.84 -1.99 5.50
N ASN A 42 -5.10 -3.27 5.26
CA ASN A 42 -6.15 -4.02 5.94
C ASN A 42 -5.52 -5.01 6.91
N VAL A 43 -5.75 -4.81 8.19
CA VAL A 43 -5.20 -5.64 9.25
C VAL A 43 -6.25 -6.65 9.71
N SER A 44 -5.84 -7.91 9.89
CA SER A 44 -6.76 -8.93 10.38
C SER A 44 -7.20 -8.64 11.83
N PRO A 45 -8.40 -9.13 12.24
CA PRO A 45 -8.91 -8.85 13.59
C PRO A 45 -7.97 -9.28 14.72
N ASP A 46 -7.17 -10.32 14.51
CA ASP A 46 -6.21 -10.81 15.51
C ASP A 46 -4.86 -10.07 15.42
N LEU A 47 -4.73 -9.09 14.53
CA LEU A 47 -3.52 -8.30 14.30
C LEU A 47 -2.30 -9.12 13.85
N ARG A 48 -2.52 -10.31 13.31
CA ARG A 48 -1.42 -11.20 12.91
C ARG A 48 -1.02 -11.05 11.46
N SER A 49 -1.89 -10.48 10.63
CA SER A 49 -1.58 -10.27 9.22
C SER A 49 -2.09 -8.91 8.74
N ALA A 50 -1.42 -8.37 7.74
CA ALA A 50 -1.79 -7.11 7.12
C ALA A 50 -1.67 -7.22 5.61
N LYS A 51 -2.74 -6.89 4.92
CA LYS A 51 -2.77 -6.78 3.45
C LYS A 51 -2.50 -5.33 3.09
N ILE A 52 -1.45 -5.11 2.32
CA ILE A 52 -1.00 -3.77 1.95
C ILE A 52 -1.21 -3.59 0.47
N PHE A 53 -2.07 -2.64 0.10
CA PHE A 53 -2.36 -2.33 -1.29
C PHE A 53 -1.50 -1.16 -1.75
N TYR A 54 -0.98 -1.26 -2.96
CA TYR A 54 -0.15 -0.23 -3.55
C TYR A 54 -0.56 0.07 -4.98
N SER A 55 -0.36 1.30 -5.40
CA SER A 55 -0.50 1.71 -6.80
C SER A 55 0.84 2.18 -7.33
N VAL A 56 1.00 2.17 -8.64
CA VAL A 56 2.26 2.55 -9.29
C VAL A 56 1.97 3.51 -10.44
N ILE A 57 2.67 4.63 -10.44
CA ILE A 57 2.67 5.57 -11.55
C ILE A 57 3.97 5.32 -12.34
N ASN A 58 3.86 5.23 -13.66
CA ASN A 58 4.99 4.94 -14.54
C ASN A 58 5.72 3.66 -14.13
N PRO A 59 5.00 2.51 -14.09
CA PRO A 59 5.62 1.26 -13.69
C PRO A 59 6.72 0.84 -14.65
N LYS A 60 7.82 0.32 -14.10
CA LYS A 60 8.97 -0.15 -14.87
C LYS A 60 8.87 -1.63 -15.23
N TYR A 61 7.92 -2.33 -14.62
CA TYR A 61 7.74 -3.78 -14.75
C TYR A 61 6.26 -4.11 -14.83
N SER A 62 5.95 -5.36 -15.20
CA SER A 62 4.57 -5.85 -15.21
C SER A 62 4.00 -5.93 -13.80
N LYS A 63 2.67 -6.04 -13.70
CA LYS A 63 2.00 -6.20 -12.40
C LYS A 63 2.55 -7.40 -11.63
N ASP A 64 2.75 -8.53 -12.31
CA ASP A 64 3.23 -9.75 -11.67
C ASP A 64 4.67 -9.58 -11.17
N GLU A 65 5.50 -8.93 -11.95
CA GLU A 65 6.88 -8.64 -11.55
C GLU A 65 6.92 -7.68 -10.37
N LEU A 66 6.07 -6.64 -10.39
CA LEU A 66 5.95 -5.69 -9.28
C LEU A 66 5.47 -6.38 -8.00
N GLN A 67 4.46 -7.25 -8.13
CA GLN A 67 3.92 -8.01 -7.01
C GLN A 67 5.00 -8.88 -6.37
N ALA A 68 5.77 -9.59 -7.18
CA ALA A 68 6.86 -10.42 -6.70
C ALA A 68 7.94 -9.57 -6.01
N ALA A 69 8.33 -8.45 -6.62
CA ALA A 69 9.35 -7.57 -6.07
C ALA A 69 8.93 -6.99 -4.71
N MET A 70 7.68 -6.53 -4.61
CA MET A 70 7.17 -5.97 -3.36
C MET A 70 7.14 -7.03 -2.26
N ASN A 71 6.69 -8.25 -2.57
CA ASN A 71 6.63 -9.31 -1.58
C ASN A 71 8.01 -9.84 -1.18
N ASP A 72 9.01 -9.74 -2.05
CA ASP A 72 10.39 -10.07 -1.71
C ASP A 72 10.96 -9.12 -0.66
N LEU A 73 10.40 -7.91 -0.55
CA LEU A 73 10.84 -6.91 0.42
C LEU A 73 10.13 -7.00 1.78
N ARG A 74 9.24 -7.97 1.96
CA ARG A 74 8.45 -8.09 3.20
C ARG A 74 9.31 -8.09 4.46
N LYS A 75 10.36 -8.86 4.46
CA LYS A 75 11.24 -8.96 5.65
C LYS A 75 11.94 -7.63 5.93
N ALA A 76 12.38 -6.93 4.89
CA ALA A 76 13.01 -5.64 5.04
C ALA A 76 12.02 -4.62 5.61
N PHE A 77 10.80 -4.57 5.09
CA PHE A 77 9.76 -3.68 5.63
C PHE A 77 9.47 -4.00 7.09
N ARG A 78 9.32 -5.28 7.44
CA ARG A 78 9.04 -5.67 8.82
C ARG A 78 10.16 -5.23 9.77
N LYS A 79 11.39 -5.29 9.34
CA LYS A 79 12.53 -4.86 10.12
C LYS A 79 12.41 -3.39 10.54
N TYR A 80 11.98 -2.54 9.61
CA TYR A 80 11.83 -1.11 9.88
C TYR A 80 10.50 -0.75 10.55
N ILE A 81 9.46 -1.55 10.34
CA ILE A 81 8.18 -1.34 11.00
C ILE A 81 8.29 -1.62 12.50
N GLY A 82 9.04 -2.65 12.89
CA GLY A 82 9.11 -3.13 14.26
C GLY A 82 9.31 -2.04 15.32
N PRO A 83 10.37 -1.22 15.21
CA PRO A 83 10.60 -0.19 16.21
C PRO A 83 9.53 0.90 16.28
N GLU A 84 8.83 1.13 15.17
CA GLU A 84 7.84 2.21 15.07
C GLU A 84 6.44 1.79 15.50
N LEU A 85 6.13 0.50 15.36
CA LEU A 85 4.79 -0.01 15.63
C LEU A 85 4.74 -0.61 17.04
N LYS A 86 4.03 0.09 17.93
CA LYS A 86 3.99 -0.28 19.36
C LYS A 86 2.91 -1.32 19.63
N ILE A 87 3.07 -2.51 19.08
CA ILE A 87 2.21 -3.65 19.37
C ILE A 87 3.08 -4.88 19.66
N LYS A 88 2.48 -5.86 20.31
CA LYS A 88 3.19 -7.04 20.80
C LYS A 88 3.89 -7.81 19.71
N ASN A 89 3.19 -8.06 18.60
CA ASN A 89 3.72 -8.81 17.47
C ASN A 89 3.53 -8.01 16.19
N ILE A 90 4.56 -8.00 15.33
CA ILE A 90 4.45 -7.36 14.03
C ILE A 90 3.66 -8.26 13.09
N PRO A 91 2.59 -7.75 12.44
CA PRO A 91 1.82 -8.55 11.51
C PRO A 91 2.68 -9.07 10.35
N LYS A 92 2.30 -10.20 9.81
CA LYS A 92 2.86 -10.67 8.55
C LYS A 92 2.33 -9.79 7.44
N LEU A 93 3.23 -9.27 6.61
CA LEU A 93 2.86 -8.36 5.53
C LEU A 93 2.66 -9.13 4.23
N LYS A 94 1.67 -8.70 3.44
CA LYS A 94 1.52 -9.17 2.07
C LYS A 94 1.09 -7.99 1.22
N PHE A 95 1.77 -7.79 0.10
CA PHE A 95 1.53 -6.67 -0.79
C PHE A 95 0.67 -7.09 -1.96
N TYR A 96 -0.28 -6.23 -2.34
CA TYR A 96 -1.19 -6.44 -3.46
C TYR A 96 -1.27 -5.20 -4.31
N PHE A 97 -1.24 -5.37 -5.61
CA PHE A 97 -1.48 -4.29 -6.55
C PHE A 97 -2.92 -3.81 -6.39
N ASP A 98 -3.11 -2.49 -6.27
CA ASP A 98 -4.44 -1.91 -6.12
C ASP A 98 -5.06 -1.66 -7.50
N GLU A 99 -5.86 -2.59 -7.95
CA GLU A 99 -6.50 -2.51 -9.26
C GLU A 99 -7.59 -1.45 -9.33
N SER A 100 -8.15 -1.05 -8.20
CA SER A 100 -9.16 0.01 -8.17
C SER A 100 -8.57 1.34 -8.62
N GLN A 101 -7.33 1.63 -8.26
CA GLN A 101 -6.63 2.84 -8.71
C GLN A 101 -6.40 2.81 -10.22
N GLU A 102 -5.98 1.69 -10.76
CA GLU A 102 -5.78 1.53 -12.19
C GLU A 102 -7.08 1.75 -12.96
N TYR A 103 -8.17 1.18 -12.45
CA TYR A 103 -9.49 1.35 -13.05
C TYR A 103 -9.90 2.82 -13.07
N SER A 104 -9.71 3.53 -11.97
CA SER A 104 -10.03 4.95 -11.86
C SER A 104 -9.23 5.79 -12.85
N GLU A 105 -7.95 5.49 -13.00
CA GLU A 105 -7.10 6.19 -13.96
C GLU A 105 -7.57 5.99 -15.40
N LYS A 106 -7.98 4.78 -15.75
CA LYS A 106 -8.52 4.49 -17.08
C LYS A 106 -9.80 5.26 -17.36
N ILE A 107 -10.70 5.32 -16.38
CA ILE A 107 -11.95 6.08 -16.50
C ILE A 107 -11.67 7.56 -16.69
N ASP A 108 -10.77 8.13 -15.90
CA ASP A 108 -10.40 9.54 -16.00
C ASP A 108 -9.82 9.87 -17.38
N LYS A 109 -8.98 9.00 -17.89
CA LYS A 109 -8.38 9.17 -19.21
C LYS A 109 -9.44 9.17 -20.31
N LEU A 110 -10.38 8.23 -20.25
CA LEU A 110 -11.48 8.16 -21.21
C LEU A 110 -12.33 9.43 -21.18
N LEU A 111 -12.62 9.94 -20.00
CA LEU A 111 -13.40 11.19 -19.85
C LEU A 111 -12.66 12.38 -20.45
N LYS A 112 -11.36 12.47 -20.26
CA LYS A 112 -10.54 13.53 -20.86
C LYS A 112 -10.54 13.43 -22.39
N ASP A 113 -10.41 12.24 -22.91
CA ASP A 113 -10.42 12.02 -24.35
C ASP A 113 -11.76 12.42 -24.97
N LEU A 114 -12.88 12.12 -24.30
CA LEU A 114 -14.21 12.52 -24.74
C LEU A 114 -14.36 14.03 -24.76
N LYS A 115 -13.82 14.73 -23.78
CA LYS A 115 -13.86 16.19 -23.74
C LYS A 115 -13.06 16.81 -24.86
N ASN A 116 -11.96 16.19 -25.25
CA ASN A 116 -11.09 16.71 -26.30
C ASN A 116 -11.65 16.52 -27.69
N ILE A 117 -12.61 15.62 -27.87
CA ILE A 117 -13.25 15.35 -29.15
C ILE A 117 -14.29 16.43 -29.50
N THR A 118 -14.89 17.05 -28.49
CA THR A 118 -15.84 18.13 -28.71
C THR A 118 -15.10 19.46 -28.84
#